data_eadbd287d0a374dc6cb3097b8e4768bd
#
_entry.id   eadbd287d0a374dc6cb3097b8e4768bd
#
_cell.length_a   1.000
_cell.length_b   1.000
_cell.length_c   1.000
_cell.angle_alpha   90.00
_cell.angle_beta   90.00
_cell.angle_gamma   90.00
#
_symmetry.space_group_name_H-M   'P 1'
#
loop_
_entity.id
_entity.type
_entity.pdbx_description
1 polymer ?
#
loop_
_entity_poly.entity_id
_entity_poly.type
_entity_poly.pdbx_seq_one_letter_code
_entity_poly.pdbx_strand_id
1 'polypeptide(L)'
;MKFPLLEKTSLWKASSDYGKQIFQPNEVFYWSSRAKKEANIIGTIGAILGPENEIEDAGSDKTITFYVPMIKDMIHCDPQMVVPYTPITGNPELRKIWRDWIIFKGKHGVNLPSGQVDLSGKLSLPVVVPGLSFGIFAATRLFANPGEEIIAPNKYWDNYVAIIERQCGGKISTFQMFKEEDGNLSYNIEGMVEKIISSFKNQQKAILLLNFPSNPTGYIPDKATVKKMKEVLVSSVESLHYPIVVICDDAYEGYVYDDTAVNVSMFYELTNLHELIIPIKIDGATKEMLMYGGRMGAFTLGLHEKWFESEQKDDFCEEFQNKVKGTIRSTISNSNTYTQNLVLQMFKQGFDVVLESRKKVIDIIRERYNLMNKLLSEPMPGAKMDPNGGAFFILLNIDKKVKASDFNIHLLKNYQTGFIPLEDEKNGVNALRIAFSSIPVSKIPKAVENIKATLKDLGL
;
A
#
# COMPACT_ATOMS: atom_id res chain seq x y z
N MET A 1 -6.55 -18.03 15.11
CA MET A 1 -7.97 -18.44 15.18
C MET A 1 -8.02 -19.92 15.46
N LYS A 2 -9.00 -20.41 16.23
CA LYS A 2 -9.21 -21.85 16.48
C LYS A 2 -10.42 -22.32 15.67
N PHE A 3 -10.37 -23.55 15.17
CA PHE A 3 -11.42 -24.16 14.35
C PHE A 3 -11.98 -25.43 15.03
N PRO A 4 -12.58 -25.31 16.23
CA PRO A 4 -12.89 -26.45 17.09
C PRO A 4 -13.85 -27.47 16.49
N LEU A 5 -14.64 -27.07 15.48
CA LEU A 5 -15.52 -27.99 14.76
C LEU A 5 -14.75 -28.75 13.69
N LEU A 6 -13.91 -28.06 12.89
CA LEU A 6 -13.09 -28.69 11.84
C LEU A 6 -12.03 -29.63 12.44
N GLU A 7 -11.38 -29.22 13.54
CA GLU A 7 -10.31 -29.98 14.19
C GLU A 7 -10.72 -31.40 14.60
N LYS A 8 -12.02 -31.65 14.78
CA LYS A 8 -12.58 -32.96 15.13
C LYS A 8 -12.87 -33.87 13.92
N THR A 9 -12.65 -33.38 12.71
CA THR A 9 -13.08 -34.06 11.48
C THR A 9 -11.94 -34.73 10.73
N SER A 10 -12.29 -35.67 9.86
CA SER A 10 -11.36 -36.23 8.88
C SER A 10 -10.86 -35.18 7.87
N LEU A 11 -11.66 -34.15 7.59
CA LEU A 11 -11.26 -33.02 6.77
C LEU A 11 -10.02 -32.31 7.34
N TRP A 12 -10.00 -32.04 8.64
CA TRP A 12 -8.84 -31.43 9.30
C TRP A 12 -7.62 -32.36 9.27
N LYS A 13 -7.81 -33.66 9.51
CA LYS A 13 -6.71 -34.65 9.44
C LYS A 13 -6.10 -34.71 8.03
N ALA A 14 -6.93 -34.58 7.00
CA ALA A 14 -6.47 -34.59 5.60
C ALA A 14 -5.87 -33.24 5.14
N SER A 15 -6.07 -32.16 5.89
CA SER A 15 -5.54 -30.84 5.53
C SER A 15 -4.03 -30.78 5.65
N SER A 16 -3.39 -30.14 4.67
CA SER A 16 -1.97 -29.76 4.73
C SER A 16 -1.71 -28.74 5.83
N ASP A 17 -0.44 -28.49 6.17
CA ASP A 17 -0.06 -27.43 7.12
C ASP A 17 -0.54 -26.07 6.64
N TYR A 18 -0.43 -25.78 5.34
CA TYR A 18 -1.02 -24.58 4.73
C TYR A 18 -2.54 -24.54 4.96
N GLY A 19 -3.26 -25.61 4.66
CA GLY A 19 -4.72 -25.69 4.83
C GLY A 19 -5.18 -25.48 6.28
N LYS A 20 -4.35 -25.89 7.26
CA LYS A 20 -4.62 -25.67 8.68
C LYS A 20 -4.29 -24.24 9.14
N GLN A 21 -3.34 -23.57 8.50
CA GLN A 21 -2.86 -22.25 8.88
C GLN A 21 -3.60 -21.11 8.18
N ILE A 22 -4.08 -21.33 6.94
CA ILE A 22 -4.72 -20.28 6.16
C ILE A 22 -6.12 -19.99 6.68
N PHE A 23 -6.41 -18.75 6.90
CA PHE A 23 -7.76 -18.25 7.20
C PHE A 23 -7.83 -16.75 6.88
N GLN A 24 -9.05 -16.26 6.68
CA GLN A 24 -9.28 -14.82 6.57
C GLN A 24 -9.22 -14.20 7.97
N PRO A 25 -8.29 -13.25 8.22
CA PRO A 25 -8.30 -12.50 9.47
C PRO A 25 -9.63 -11.75 9.63
N ASN A 26 -10.27 -11.89 10.78
CA ASN A 26 -11.59 -11.28 11.01
C ASN A 26 -11.50 -9.79 11.40
N GLU A 27 -10.34 -9.30 11.79
CA GLU A 27 -10.19 -8.01 12.48
C GLU A 27 -10.77 -6.84 11.66
N VAL A 28 -10.22 -6.55 10.48
CA VAL A 28 -10.70 -5.42 9.63
C VAL A 28 -12.14 -5.65 9.17
N PHE A 29 -12.47 -6.86 8.73
CA PHE A 29 -13.82 -7.20 8.25
C PHE A 29 -14.84 -7.22 9.37
N TYR A 30 -14.49 -7.73 10.55
CA TYR A 30 -15.33 -7.72 11.74
C TYR A 30 -15.68 -6.28 12.14
N TRP A 31 -14.67 -5.43 12.31
CA TRP A 31 -14.87 -4.03 12.69
C TRP A 31 -15.61 -3.22 11.63
N SER A 32 -15.30 -3.44 10.34
CA SER A 32 -16.03 -2.80 9.25
C SER A 32 -17.50 -3.23 9.20
N SER A 33 -17.80 -4.50 9.44
CA SER A 33 -19.17 -4.99 9.50
C SER A 33 -19.95 -4.43 10.70
N ARG A 34 -19.30 -4.36 11.86
CA ARG A 34 -19.89 -3.75 13.06
C ARG A 34 -20.16 -2.26 12.86
N ALA A 35 -19.15 -1.51 12.39
CA ALA A 35 -19.29 -0.08 12.14
C ALA A 35 -20.43 0.23 11.15
N LYS A 36 -20.59 -0.57 10.09
CA LYS A 36 -21.72 -0.42 9.15
C LYS A 36 -23.10 -0.59 9.80
N LYS A 37 -23.20 -1.39 10.85
CA LYS A 37 -24.47 -1.65 11.57
C LYS A 37 -24.71 -0.72 12.74
N GLU A 38 -23.67 -0.30 13.42
CA GLU A 38 -23.73 0.34 14.73
C GLU A 38 -23.32 1.83 14.71
N ALA A 39 -22.69 2.33 13.60
CA ALA A 39 -22.11 3.65 13.57
C ALA A 39 -22.75 4.58 12.54
N ASN A 40 -22.79 5.88 12.88
CA ASN A 40 -23.15 6.98 11.99
C ASN A 40 -21.92 7.61 11.33
N ILE A 41 -20.74 7.43 11.94
CA ILE A 41 -19.45 7.87 11.43
C ILE A 41 -18.55 6.63 11.27
N ILE A 42 -18.18 6.31 10.03
CA ILE A 42 -17.47 5.08 9.68
C ILE A 42 -16.15 5.43 9.01
N GLY A 43 -15.05 5.22 9.73
CA GLY A 43 -13.68 5.42 9.26
C GLY A 43 -12.88 4.10 9.17
N THR A 44 -13.47 3.05 8.59
CA THR A 44 -12.89 1.70 8.59
C THR A 44 -12.30 1.26 7.26
N ILE A 45 -12.85 1.70 6.12
CA ILE A 45 -12.53 1.19 4.79
C ILE A 45 -11.52 2.09 4.09
N GLY A 46 -10.45 1.50 3.53
CA GLY A 46 -9.49 2.19 2.68
C GLY A 46 -10.01 2.42 1.25
N ALA A 47 -11.17 3.06 1.16
CA ALA A 47 -11.78 3.55 -0.07
C ALA A 47 -12.27 4.98 0.16
N ILE A 48 -12.45 5.73 -0.91
CA ILE A 48 -12.99 7.08 -0.83
C ILE A 48 -14.52 6.96 -0.94
N LEU A 49 -15.21 7.41 0.08
CA LEU A 49 -16.68 7.39 0.15
C LEU A 49 -17.21 8.81 0.36
N GLY A 50 -18.34 9.11 -0.21
CA GLY A 50 -19.03 10.39 0.01
C GLY A 50 -20.32 10.49 -0.78
N PRO A 51 -21.06 11.59 -0.62
CA PRO A 51 -22.23 11.89 -1.45
C PRO A 51 -21.85 11.94 -2.93
N GLU A 52 -22.71 11.40 -3.78
CA GLU A 52 -22.45 11.38 -5.24
C GLU A 52 -22.30 12.79 -5.81
N ASN A 53 -23.03 13.77 -5.30
CA ASN A 53 -22.96 15.17 -5.72
C ASN A 53 -21.61 15.86 -5.40
N GLU A 54 -20.75 15.26 -4.58
CA GLU A 54 -19.37 15.77 -4.41
C GLU A 54 -18.50 15.55 -5.66
N ILE A 55 -18.78 14.50 -6.47
CA ILE A 55 -18.02 14.19 -7.69
C ILE A 55 -18.78 14.39 -8.99
N GLU A 56 -20.12 14.45 -8.93
CA GLU A 56 -21.03 14.57 -10.07
C GLU A 56 -21.99 15.73 -9.89
N ASP A 57 -22.05 16.68 -10.84
CA ASP A 57 -22.88 17.88 -10.72
C ASP A 57 -24.38 17.57 -10.66
N ALA A 58 -24.82 16.48 -11.30
CA ALA A 58 -26.19 15.97 -11.25
C ALA A 58 -26.39 14.83 -10.25
N GLY A 59 -25.40 14.59 -9.36
CA GLY A 59 -25.42 13.53 -8.38
C GLY A 59 -26.40 13.80 -7.24
N SER A 60 -26.75 12.74 -6.53
CA SER A 60 -27.61 12.74 -5.35
C SER A 60 -26.79 12.81 -4.05
N ASP A 61 -27.47 13.03 -2.91
CA ASP A 61 -26.86 12.93 -1.57
C ASP A 61 -26.55 11.48 -1.15
N LYS A 62 -26.80 10.50 -2.02
CA LYS A 62 -26.52 9.10 -1.75
C LYS A 62 -25.02 8.88 -1.62
N THR A 63 -24.61 8.26 -0.53
CA THR A 63 -23.22 7.86 -0.34
C THR A 63 -22.82 6.76 -1.33
N ILE A 64 -21.79 7.02 -2.11
CA ILE A 64 -21.20 6.09 -3.07
C ILE A 64 -19.72 5.88 -2.78
N THR A 65 -19.12 4.86 -3.40
CA THR A 65 -17.67 4.76 -3.54
C THR A 65 -17.23 5.63 -4.70
N PHE A 66 -16.36 6.59 -4.46
CA PHE A 66 -15.89 7.49 -5.50
C PHE A 66 -15.06 6.74 -6.56
N TYR A 67 -15.17 7.22 -7.77
CA TYR A 67 -14.46 6.73 -8.95
C TYR A 67 -13.89 7.91 -9.74
N VAL A 68 -12.94 7.64 -10.62
CA VAL A 68 -12.42 8.66 -11.55
C VAL A 68 -13.51 8.95 -12.58
N PRO A 69 -14.04 10.20 -12.71
CA PRO A 69 -15.23 10.49 -13.50
C PRO A 69 -15.21 9.99 -14.95
N MET A 70 -14.06 10.05 -15.62
CA MET A 70 -13.92 9.57 -17.01
C MET A 70 -14.25 8.07 -17.20
N ILE A 71 -14.32 7.25 -16.13
CA ILE A 71 -14.71 5.85 -16.22
C ILE A 71 -16.12 5.67 -16.77
N LYS A 72 -17.05 6.58 -16.49
CA LYS A 72 -18.45 6.49 -16.95
C LYS A 72 -18.56 6.28 -18.47
N ASP A 73 -17.78 7.01 -19.23
CA ASP A 73 -17.84 6.99 -20.69
C ASP A 73 -17.13 5.73 -21.28
N MET A 74 -16.36 5.03 -20.47
CA MET A 74 -15.49 3.92 -20.91
C MET A 74 -15.95 2.55 -20.42
N ILE A 75 -16.94 2.49 -19.52
CA ILE A 75 -17.39 1.22 -18.90
C ILE A 75 -18.04 0.28 -19.92
N HIS A 76 -18.56 0.83 -21.02
CA HIS A 76 -19.10 0.05 -22.12
C HIS A 76 -18.01 -0.21 -23.16
N CYS A 77 -17.73 -1.48 -23.44
CA CYS A 77 -16.71 -1.89 -24.39
C CYS A 77 -17.20 -3.00 -25.32
N ASP A 78 -16.54 -3.11 -26.48
CA ASP A 78 -16.78 -4.20 -27.41
C ASP A 78 -16.50 -5.57 -26.71
N PRO A 79 -17.37 -6.59 -26.88
CA PRO A 79 -17.13 -7.93 -26.35
C PRO A 79 -15.75 -8.50 -26.71
N GLN A 80 -15.19 -8.18 -27.88
CA GLN A 80 -13.87 -8.64 -28.30
C GLN A 80 -12.72 -8.01 -27.46
N MET A 81 -12.99 -6.96 -26.73
CA MET A 81 -12.03 -6.38 -25.78
C MET A 81 -12.02 -7.09 -24.41
N VAL A 82 -12.97 -7.99 -24.17
CA VAL A 82 -13.20 -8.61 -22.86
C VAL A 82 -13.11 -10.12 -22.89
N VAL A 83 -13.69 -10.74 -23.94
CA VAL A 83 -13.88 -12.20 -24.04
C VAL A 83 -12.56 -12.96 -24.28
N PRO A 84 -11.66 -12.53 -25.19
CA PRO A 84 -10.39 -13.21 -25.40
C PRO A 84 -9.45 -13.14 -24.20
N TYR A 85 -8.62 -14.16 -24.03
CA TYR A 85 -7.51 -14.08 -23.08
C TYR A 85 -6.49 -13.03 -23.52
N THR A 86 -6.05 -12.17 -22.60
CA THR A 86 -4.83 -11.39 -22.80
C THR A 86 -3.60 -12.29 -22.68
N PRO A 87 -2.44 -11.92 -23.24
CA PRO A 87 -1.18 -12.55 -22.89
C PRO A 87 -0.98 -12.64 -21.38
N ILE A 88 -0.31 -13.67 -20.88
CA ILE A 88 -0.12 -13.88 -19.43
C ILE A 88 0.58 -12.69 -18.77
N THR A 89 1.49 -12.02 -19.49
CA THR A 89 2.17 -10.80 -19.03
C THR A 89 1.30 -9.54 -19.07
N GLY A 90 0.09 -9.64 -19.59
CA GLY A 90 -0.84 -8.54 -19.80
C GLY A 90 -0.89 -8.01 -21.23
N ASN A 91 -1.85 -7.14 -21.51
CA ASN A 91 -2.02 -6.48 -22.79
C ASN A 91 -0.73 -5.70 -23.18
N PRO A 92 -0.12 -5.98 -24.34
CA PRO A 92 1.18 -5.39 -24.70
C PRO A 92 1.15 -3.86 -24.81
N GLU A 93 0.05 -3.29 -25.28
CA GLU A 93 -0.12 -1.84 -25.40
C GLU A 93 -0.26 -1.19 -24.01
N LEU A 94 -1.06 -1.80 -23.12
CA LEU A 94 -1.17 -1.34 -21.73
C LEU A 94 0.17 -1.37 -21.00
N ARG A 95 0.96 -2.44 -21.17
CA ARG A 95 2.27 -2.55 -20.53
C ARG A 95 3.22 -1.42 -20.96
N LYS A 96 3.20 -1.04 -22.24
CA LYS A 96 4.00 0.09 -22.75
C LYS A 96 3.53 1.41 -22.16
N ILE A 97 2.22 1.68 -22.25
CA ILE A 97 1.68 2.96 -21.76
C ILE A 97 1.78 3.08 -20.23
N TRP A 98 1.70 1.95 -19.48
CA TRP A 98 1.91 1.93 -18.03
C TRP A 98 3.37 2.23 -17.65
N ARG A 99 4.34 1.69 -18.39
CA ARG A 99 5.75 2.08 -18.24
C ARG A 99 5.95 3.57 -18.48
N ASP A 100 5.35 4.08 -19.55
CA ASP A 100 5.46 5.48 -19.93
C ASP A 100 4.76 6.38 -18.88
N TRP A 101 3.68 5.91 -18.26
CA TRP A 101 3.04 6.55 -17.11
C TRP A 101 3.96 6.60 -15.88
N ILE A 102 4.68 5.53 -15.55
CA ILE A 102 5.69 5.54 -14.49
C ILE A 102 6.76 6.59 -14.80
N ILE A 103 7.30 6.61 -16.02
CA ILE A 103 8.32 7.59 -16.45
C ILE A 103 7.77 9.02 -16.33
N PHE A 104 6.55 9.24 -16.79
CA PHE A 104 5.87 10.53 -16.71
C PHE A 104 5.75 11.02 -15.25
N LYS A 105 5.30 10.16 -14.35
CA LYS A 105 5.20 10.48 -12.90
C LYS A 105 6.56 10.87 -12.31
N GLY A 106 7.61 10.16 -12.68
CA GLY A 106 8.98 10.48 -12.22
C GLY A 106 9.44 11.86 -12.66
N LYS A 107 9.12 12.27 -13.88
CA LYS A 107 9.52 13.57 -14.44
C LYS A 107 8.69 14.74 -13.91
N HIS A 108 7.39 14.53 -13.72
CA HIS A 108 6.44 15.62 -13.47
C HIS A 108 5.86 15.62 -12.04
N GLY A 109 6.01 14.50 -11.30
CA GLY A 109 5.24 14.27 -10.08
C GLY A 109 3.77 13.99 -10.40
N VAL A 110 2.98 13.72 -9.35
CA VAL A 110 1.54 13.41 -9.53
C VAL A 110 0.65 14.52 -8.98
N ASN A 111 1.04 15.20 -7.90
CA ASN A 111 0.23 16.21 -7.23
C ASN A 111 1.03 17.44 -6.80
N LEU A 112 2.32 17.32 -6.65
CA LEU A 112 3.22 18.38 -6.18
C LEU A 112 4.46 18.43 -7.06
N PRO A 113 5.10 19.59 -7.23
CA PRO A 113 6.38 19.68 -7.90
C PRO A 113 7.42 18.85 -7.15
N SER A 114 7.80 17.70 -7.68
CA SER A 114 8.83 16.85 -7.09
C SER A 114 10.19 17.05 -7.73
N GLY A 115 11.22 16.48 -7.11
CA GLY A 115 12.49 16.28 -7.79
C GLY A 115 12.27 15.44 -9.06
N GLN A 116 12.84 15.87 -10.15
CA GLN A 116 12.67 15.19 -11.43
C GLN A 116 13.59 13.98 -11.51
N VAL A 117 13.00 12.78 -11.60
CA VAL A 117 13.73 11.53 -11.82
C VAL A 117 13.37 10.98 -13.20
N ASP A 118 14.35 10.94 -14.10
CA ASP A 118 14.15 10.34 -15.42
C ASP A 118 14.50 8.85 -15.42
N LEU A 119 13.46 8.02 -15.55
CA LEU A 119 13.57 6.56 -15.66
C LEU A 119 13.55 6.05 -17.11
N SER A 120 13.69 6.94 -18.11
CA SER A 120 13.73 6.54 -19.52
C SER A 120 14.86 5.53 -19.75
N GLY A 121 14.51 4.39 -20.32
CA GLY A 121 15.47 3.31 -20.54
C GLY A 121 15.90 2.50 -19.30
N LYS A 122 15.41 2.79 -18.11
CA LYS A 122 15.81 2.17 -16.84
C LYS A 122 14.76 1.23 -16.24
N LEU A 123 13.72 0.87 -16.99
CA LEU A 123 12.64 0.02 -16.54
C LEU A 123 12.46 -1.20 -17.44
N SER A 124 12.13 -2.35 -16.85
CA SER A 124 11.51 -3.44 -17.60
C SER A 124 10.10 -3.03 -18.07
N LEU A 125 9.55 -3.72 -19.07
CA LEU A 125 8.11 -3.63 -19.31
C LEU A 125 7.37 -4.20 -18.09
N PRO A 126 6.36 -3.49 -17.55
CA PRO A 126 5.55 -4.01 -16.46
C PRO A 126 4.87 -5.33 -16.84
N VAL A 127 4.81 -6.27 -15.90
CA VAL A 127 3.96 -7.46 -16.02
C VAL A 127 2.67 -7.19 -15.26
N VAL A 128 1.53 -7.31 -15.93
CA VAL A 128 0.22 -7.09 -15.32
C VAL A 128 -0.11 -8.25 -14.39
N VAL A 129 -0.43 -7.92 -13.14
CA VAL A 129 -0.78 -8.89 -12.08
C VAL A 129 -2.19 -8.63 -11.55
N PRO A 130 -2.88 -9.62 -10.97
CA PRO A 130 -4.27 -9.49 -10.47
C PRO A 130 -4.34 -8.69 -9.15
N GLY A 131 -3.96 -7.43 -9.22
CA GLY A 131 -3.87 -6.51 -8.07
C GLY A 131 -2.56 -6.61 -7.31
N LEU A 132 -2.31 -5.60 -6.47
CA LEU A 132 -1.04 -5.44 -5.76
C LEU A 132 -0.75 -6.60 -4.79
N SER A 133 -1.79 -7.15 -4.14
CA SER A 133 -1.62 -8.33 -3.26
C SER A 133 -0.94 -9.50 -3.97
N PHE A 134 -1.32 -9.74 -5.23
CA PHE A 134 -0.64 -10.76 -6.03
C PHE A 134 0.78 -10.35 -6.42
N GLY A 135 1.02 -9.08 -6.70
CA GLY A 135 2.36 -8.55 -6.98
C GLY A 135 3.31 -8.81 -5.81
N ILE A 136 2.86 -8.55 -4.57
CA ILE A 136 3.62 -8.82 -3.35
C ILE A 136 3.83 -10.32 -3.16
N PHE A 137 2.82 -11.14 -3.39
CA PHE A 137 2.95 -12.61 -3.38
C PHE A 137 3.99 -13.08 -4.39
N ALA A 138 3.96 -12.59 -5.63
CA ALA A 138 4.91 -12.94 -6.67
C ALA A 138 6.34 -12.50 -6.29
N ALA A 139 6.53 -11.28 -5.78
CA ALA A 139 7.82 -10.79 -5.31
C ALA A 139 8.35 -11.67 -4.17
N THR A 140 7.51 -11.99 -3.17
CA THR A 140 7.89 -12.88 -2.07
C THR A 140 8.34 -14.24 -2.60
N ARG A 141 7.58 -14.87 -3.49
CA ARG A 141 7.89 -16.18 -4.06
C ARG A 141 9.15 -16.20 -4.92
N LEU A 142 9.47 -15.10 -5.58
CA LEU A 142 10.66 -14.98 -6.44
C LEU A 142 11.94 -14.75 -5.65
N PHE A 143 11.86 -14.06 -4.51
CA PHE A 143 13.05 -13.60 -3.80
C PHE A 143 13.25 -14.21 -2.41
N ALA A 144 12.22 -14.78 -1.78
CA ALA A 144 12.32 -15.41 -0.47
C ALA A 144 12.09 -16.93 -0.53
N ASN A 145 13.00 -17.69 0.04
CA ASN A 145 12.79 -19.11 0.35
C ASN A 145 11.93 -19.25 1.61
N PRO A 146 11.24 -20.40 1.80
CA PRO A 146 10.58 -20.69 3.07
C PRO A 146 11.54 -20.56 4.25
N GLY A 147 11.11 -19.83 5.29
CA GLY A 147 11.92 -19.55 6.49
C GLY A 147 12.78 -18.29 6.40
N GLU A 148 13.01 -17.73 5.22
CA GLU A 148 13.78 -16.49 5.05
C GLU A 148 12.97 -15.25 5.51
N GLU A 149 13.71 -14.22 5.92
CA GLU A 149 13.17 -12.99 6.47
C GLU A 149 12.93 -11.95 5.39
N ILE A 150 11.77 -11.28 5.50
CA ILE A 150 11.44 -10.05 4.79
C ILE A 150 11.34 -8.95 5.82
N ILE A 151 12.14 -7.91 5.65
CA ILE A 151 12.25 -6.78 6.57
C ILE A 151 11.13 -5.79 6.29
N ALA A 152 10.37 -5.40 7.32
CA ALA A 152 9.35 -4.37 7.24
C ALA A 152 9.34 -3.52 8.53
N PRO A 153 8.82 -2.28 8.52
CA PRO A 153 8.55 -1.56 9.75
C PRO A 153 7.48 -2.31 10.57
N ASN A 154 7.44 -2.11 11.89
CA ASN A 154 6.48 -2.78 12.78
C ASN A 154 5.01 -2.36 12.57
N LYS A 155 4.77 -1.24 11.90
CA LYS A 155 3.44 -0.74 11.51
C LYS A 155 3.26 -0.95 10.01
N TYR A 156 2.73 -2.10 9.64
CA TYR A 156 2.56 -2.56 8.26
C TYR A 156 1.12 -2.99 7.99
N TRP A 157 0.79 -3.20 6.73
CA TRP A 157 -0.50 -3.75 6.33
C TRP A 157 -0.62 -5.20 6.81
N ASP A 158 -1.60 -5.49 7.64
CA ASP A 158 -1.85 -6.78 8.31
C ASP A 158 -1.89 -7.98 7.35
N ASN A 159 -2.36 -7.79 6.12
CA ASN A 159 -2.42 -8.86 5.14
C ASN A 159 -1.04 -9.34 4.63
N TYR A 160 0.04 -8.62 4.93
CA TYR A 160 1.39 -9.14 4.63
C TYR A 160 1.67 -10.44 5.39
N VAL A 161 1.14 -10.61 6.60
CA VAL A 161 1.24 -11.86 7.36
C VAL A 161 0.63 -13.03 6.58
N ALA A 162 -0.57 -12.83 6.00
CA ALA A 162 -1.21 -13.87 5.21
C ALA A 162 -0.43 -14.21 3.94
N ILE A 163 0.13 -13.21 3.26
CA ILE A 163 0.87 -13.38 2.00
C ILE A 163 2.25 -13.98 2.28
N ILE A 164 3.04 -13.33 3.13
CA ILE A 164 4.47 -13.67 3.34
C ILE A 164 4.61 -14.92 4.20
N GLU A 165 3.95 -14.94 5.35
CA GLU A 165 4.16 -16.04 6.30
C GLU A 165 3.32 -17.27 5.96
N ARG A 166 1.99 -17.09 5.81
CA ARG A 166 1.09 -18.24 5.64
C ARG A 166 1.13 -18.85 4.25
N GLN A 167 1.15 -18.00 3.19
CA GLN A 167 1.20 -18.52 1.82
C GLN A 167 2.60 -18.87 1.33
N CYS A 168 3.59 -18.05 1.64
CA CYS A 168 4.94 -18.22 1.10
C CYS A 168 5.88 -18.91 2.08
N GLY A 169 5.52 -19.03 3.35
CA GLY A 169 6.37 -19.65 4.39
C GLY A 169 7.56 -18.79 4.81
N GLY A 170 7.61 -17.51 4.41
CA GLY A 170 8.60 -16.55 4.85
C GLY A 170 8.35 -16.07 6.29
N LYS A 171 9.17 -15.14 6.76
CA LYS A 171 9.02 -14.50 8.08
C LYS A 171 9.09 -13.00 7.93
N ILE A 172 8.22 -12.26 8.61
CA ILE A 172 8.31 -10.81 8.69
C ILE A 172 9.23 -10.45 9.85
N SER A 173 10.39 -9.83 9.54
CA SER A 173 11.36 -9.33 10.51
C SER A 173 11.18 -7.83 10.66
N THR A 174 10.66 -7.39 11.81
CA THR A 174 10.27 -6.00 12.00
C THR A 174 11.33 -5.17 12.72
N PHE A 175 11.36 -3.86 12.38
CA PHE A 175 12.00 -2.81 13.16
C PHE A 175 10.97 -1.78 13.56
N GLN A 176 11.22 -1.03 14.65
CA GLN A 176 10.34 0.08 15.05
C GLN A 176 10.33 1.14 13.95
N MET A 177 9.14 1.45 13.39
CA MET A 177 9.02 2.39 12.26
C MET A 177 9.52 3.78 12.60
N PHE A 178 9.26 4.21 13.82
CA PHE A 178 9.67 5.51 14.31
C PHE A 178 10.54 5.38 15.56
N LYS A 179 11.47 6.31 15.71
CA LYS A 179 12.22 6.57 16.95
C LYS A 179 11.90 7.98 17.43
N GLU A 180 11.95 8.18 18.73
CA GLU A 180 11.76 9.48 19.35
C GLU A 180 13.12 10.11 19.64
N GLU A 181 13.34 11.32 19.12
CA GLU A 181 14.52 12.12 19.35
C GLU A 181 14.06 13.54 19.70
N ASP A 182 14.47 14.04 20.87
CA ASP A 182 14.10 15.38 21.35
C ASP A 182 12.58 15.68 21.30
N GLY A 183 11.75 14.66 21.60
CA GLY A 183 10.28 14.76 21.58
C GLY A 183 9.64 14.63 20.21
N ASN A 184 10.42 14.53 19.14
CA ASN A 184 9.94 14.34 17.78
C ASN A 184 10.09 12.89 17.31
N LEU A 185 9.10 12.39 16.56
CA LEU A 185 9.16 11.08 15.92
C LEU A 185 9.79 11.22 14.54
N SER A 186 10.87 10.48 14.29
CA SER A 186 11.52 10.34 12.99
C SER A 186 11.52 8.91 12.51
N TYR A 187 11.63 8.69 11.18
CA TYR A 187 11.75 7.32 10.63
C TYR A 187 13.04 6.65 11.11
N ASN A 188 12.93 5.45 11.64
CA ASN A 188 14.04 4.73 12.27
C ASN A 188 14.93 4.03 11.23
N ILE A 189 15.78 4.81 10.57
CA ILE A 189 16.72 4.31 9.56
C ILE A 189 17.74 3.36 10.18
N GLU A 190 18.22 3.64 11.41
CA GLU A 190 19.18 2.81 12.11
C GLU A 190 18.63 1.40 12.37
N GLY A 191 17.40 1.30 12.87
CA GLY A 191 16.74 0.00 13.08
C GLY A 191 16.51 -0.76 11.75
N MET A 192 16.23 -0.06 10.66
CA MET A 192 16.18 -0.66 9.32
C MET A 192 17.55 -1.25 8.92
N VAL A 193 18.64 -0.50 9.10
CA VAL A 193 19.99 -0.94 8.76
C VAL A 193 20.42 -2.14 9.61
N GLU A 194 20.14 -2.14 10.92
CA GLU A 194 20.40 -3.28 11.80
C GLU A 194 19.77 -4.57 11.29
N LYS A 195 18.52 -4.49 10.82
CA LYS A 195 17.81 -5.64 10.22
C LYS A 195 18.44 -6.08 8.90
N ILE A 196 18.84 -5.14 8.05
CA ILE A 196 19.54 -5.45 6.79
C ILE A 196 20.84 -6.20 7.07
N ILE A 197 21.66 -5.71 7.98
CA ILE A 197 22.96 -6.35 8.34
C ILE A 197 22.72 -7.72 8.97
N SER A 198 21.71 -7.87 9.83
CA SER A 198 21.32 -9.17 10.37
C SER A 198 20.89 -10.14 9.27
N SER A 199 20.08 -9.69 8.33
CA SER A 199 19.62 -10.48 7.18
C SER A 199 20.78 -10.93 6.29
N PHE A 200 21.76 -10.06 6.03
CA PHE A 200 22.97 -10.43 5.29
C PHE A 200 23.74 -11.58 5.95
N LYS A 201 23.86 -11.54 7.27
CA LYS A 201 24.56 -12.61 8.03
C LYS A 201 23.80 -13.94 7.99
N ASN A 202 22.46 -13.88 7.99
CA ASN A 202 21.61 -15.07 8.11
C ASN A 202 21.30 -15.72 6.76
N GLN A 203 21.13 -14.93 5.68
CA GLN A 203 20.65 -15.43 4.39
C GLN A 203 21.39 -14.87 3.16
N GLN A 204 22.49 -14.13 3.37
CA GLN A 204 23.40 -13.59 2.32
C GLN A 204 22.67 -12.66 1.32
N LYS A 205 21.56 -12.08 1.72
CA LYS A 205 20.77 -11.06 1.03
C LYS A 205 19.86 -10.37 2.04
N ALA A 206 19.30 -9.24 1.67
CA ALA A 206 18.17 -8.64 2.39
C ALA A 206 17.00 -8.45 1.44
N ILE A 207 15.78 -8.59 1.98
CA ILE A 207 14.55 -8.28 1.27
C ILE A 207 13.82 -7.25 2.13
N LEU A 208 13.72 -6.03 1.62
CA LEU A 208 13.11 -4.89 2.30
C LEU A 208 11.77 -4.57 1.65
N LEU A 209 10.70 -4.52 2.44
CA LEU A 209 9.36 -4.15 1.99
C LEU A 209 9.04 -2.74 2.48
N LEU A 210 8.88 -1.81 1.55
CA LEU A 210 8.53 -0.41 1.79
C LEU A 210 7.14 -0.13 1.22
N ASN A 211 6.30 0.52 2.03
CA ASN A 211 4.98 0.99 1.61
C ASN A 211 4.86 2.48 1.94
N PHE A 212 5.04 3.34 0.94
CA PHE A 212 4.96 4.79 1.06
C PHE A 212 4.13 5.40 -0.08
N PRO A 213 3.11 6.21 0.24
CA PRO A 213 2.51 6.49 1.56
C PRO A 213 1.96 5.23 2.24
N SER A 214 2.14 5.14 3.55
CA SER A 214 1.96 3.91 4.33
C SER A 214 0.50 3.61 4.69
N ASN A 215 0.14 2.35 4.64
CA ASN A 215 -0.97 1.77 5.38
C ASN A 215 -0.39 0.94 6.54
N PRO A 216 -0.61 1.30 7.83
CA PRO A 216 -1.75 2.07 8.33
C PRO A 216 -1.48 3.54 8.72
N THR A 217 -0.23 4.02 8.68
CA THR A 217 0.16 5.28 9.32
C THR A 217 -0.13 6.54 8.51
N GLY A 218 -0.21 6.44 7.18
CA GLY A 218 -0.18 7.60 6.28
C GLY A 218 1.21 8.22 6.12
N TYR A 219 2.24 7.62 6.71
CA TYR A 219 3.60 8.16 6.63
C TYR A 219 4.15 8.13 5.21
N ILE A 220 4.83 9.19 4.85
CA ILE A 220 5.66 9.31 3.66
C ILE A 220 6.95 10.05 4.04
N PRO A 221 8.14 9.59 3.59
CA PRO A 221 9.39 10.25 3.93
C PRO A 221 9.53 11.61 3.25
N ASP A 222 10.23 12.53 3.91
CA ASP A 222 10.70 13.76 3.30
C ASP A 222 11.98 13.52 2.47
N LYS A 223 12.43 14.57 1.77
CA LYS A 223 13.61 14.50 0.90
C LYS A 223 14.90 14.16 1.66
N ALA A 224 15.03 14.63 2.91
CA ALA A 224 16.21 14.38 3.73
C ALA A 224 16.26 12.91 4.17
N THR A 225 15.14 12.37 4.59
CA THR A 225 14.99 10.94 4.93
C THR A 225 15.28 10.05 3.72
N VAL A 226 14.74 10.37 2.54
CA VAL A 226 15.02 9.62 1.31
C VAL A 226 16.50 9.63 0.97
N LYS A 227 17.16 10.80 1.05
CA LYS A 227 18.59 10.91 0.80
C LYS A 227 19.38 10.01 1.77
N LYS A 228 19.10 10.07 3.07
CA LYS A 228 19.75 9.23 4.07
C LYS A 228 19.49 7.74 3.85
N MET A 229 18.26 7.36 3.48
CA MET A 229 17.94 5.96 3.13
C MET A 229 18.78 5.46 1.95
N LYS A 230 18.94 6.25 0.89
CA LYS A 230 19.79 5.89 -0.26
C LYS A 230 21.24 5.67 0.17
N GLU A 231 21.80 6.61 0.94
CA GLU A 231 23.19 6.54 1.44
C GLU A 231 23.44 5.27 2.26
N VAL A 232 22.54 4.95 3.21
CA VAL A 232 22.71 3.76 4.07
C VAL A 232 22.49 2.45 3.32
N LEU A 233 21.59 2.41 2.33
CA LEU A 233 21.41 1.23 1.49
C LEU A 233 22.67 0.94 0.66
N VAL A 234 23.26 1.98 0.03
CA VAL A 234 24.53 1.84 -0.71
C VAL A 234 25.65 1.39 0.23
N SER A 235 25.84 2.06 1.36
CA SER A 235 26.89 1.67 2.34
C SER A 235 26.71 0.23 2.84
N SER A 236 25.45 -0.22 3.01
CA SER A 236 25.16 -1.60 3.46
C SER A 236 25.60 -2.64 2.44
N VAL A 237 25.29 -2.46 1.16
CA VAL A 237 25.69 -3.42 0.12
C VAL A 237 27.19 -3.39 -0.14
N GLU A 238 27.84 -2.22 -0.05
CA GLU A 238 29.28 -2.09 -0.19
C GLU A 238 30.06 -2.74 0.94
N SER A 239 29.49 -2.75 2.16
CA SER A 239 30.17 -3.30 3.35
C SER A 239 30.30 -4.81 3.35
N LEU A 240 29.32 -5.55 2.85
CA LEU A 240 29.26 -7.01 2.89
C LEU A 240 29.08 -7.67 1.51
N HIS A 241 28.92 -6.89 0.46
CA HIS A 241 28.73 -7.34 -0.93
C HIS A 241 27.57 -8.32 -1.14
N TYR A 242 26.47 -8.15 -0.38
CA TYR A 242 25.23 -8.91 -0.56
C TYR A 242 24.12 -8.03 -1.14
N PRO A 243 23.24 -8.60 -1.99
CA PRO A 243 22.18 -7.84 -2.63
C PRO A 243 21.04 -7.49 -1.67
N ILE A 244 20.41 -6.34 -1.93
CA ILE A 244 19.14 -5.93 -1.30
C ILE A 244 18.06 -5.89 -2.37
N VAL A 245 17.00 -6.70 -2.21
CA VAL A 245 15.76 -6.54 -2.97
C VAL A 245 14.86 -5.56 -2.22
N VAL A 246 14.45 -4.49 -2.88
CA VAL A 246 13.51 -3.52 -2.28
C VAL A 246 12.17 -3.63 -2.99
N ILE A 247 11.19 -4.19 -2.29
CA ILE A 247 9.81 -4.29 -2.76
C ILE A 247 9.09 -2.99 -2.37
N CYS A 248 8.80 -2.15 -3.35
CA CYS A 248 8.02 -0.92 -3.18
C CYS A 248 6.54 -1.24 -3.41
N ASP A 249 5.77 -1.36 -2.33
CA ASP A 249 4.31 -1.42 -2.38
C ASP A 249 3.76 -0.01 -2.52
N ASP A 250 3.52 0.38 -3.76
CA ASP A 250 3.12 1.72 -4.15
C ASP A 250 1.59 1.86 -4.27
N ALA A 251 0.84 1.16 -3.42
CA ALA A 251 -0.62 1.18 -3.44
C ALA A 251 -1.22 2.59 -3.36
N TYR A 252 -0.58 3.50 -2.65
CA TYR A 252 -1.07 4.86 -2.42
C TYR A 252 -0.22 5.93 -3.10
N GLU A 253 0.59 5.57 -4.10
CA GLU A 253 1.38 6.53 -4.87
C GLU A 253 0.50 7.66 -5.42
N GLY A 254 0.96 8.90 -5.23
CA GLY A 254 0.25 10.10 -5.68
C GLY A 254 -0.80 10.65 -4.69
N TYR A 255 -1.05 9.96 -3.57
CA TYR A 255 -1.86 10.51 -2.48
C TYR A 255 -0.95 11.11 -1.41
N VAL A 256 -0.39 12.27 -1.71
CA VAL A 256 0.53 13.03 -0.86
C VAL A 256 -0.09 14.39 -0.57
N TYR A 257 -0.10 14.78 0.70
CA TYR A 257 -0.74 16.00 1.18
C TYR A 257 0.23 16.95 1.88
N ASP A 258 1.39 16.46 2.32
CA ASP A 258 2.46 17.22 2.93
C ASP A 258 3.43 17.70 1.86
N ASP A 259 3.61 19.03 1.75
CA ASP A 259 4.46 19.66 0.73
C ASP A 259 5.98 19.42 0.97
N THR A 260 6.37 18.96 2.16
CA THR A 260 7.76 18.62 2.48
C THR A 260 8.13 17.20 2.08
N ALA A 261 7.13 16.34 1.91
CA ALA A 261 7.28 14.94 1.54
C ALA A 261 7.71 14.78 0.07
N VAL A 262 8.34 13.64 -0.23
CA VAL A 262 8.52 13.23 -1.62
C VAL A 262 7.18 12.80 -2.20
N ASN A 263 6.90 13.13 -3.45
CA ASN A 263 5.64 12.74 -4.10
C ASN A 263 5.80 11.64 -5.15
N VAL A 264 6.94 11.00 -5.16
CA VAL A 264 7.24 9.82 -5.97
C VAL A 264 7.68 8.67 -5.07
N SER A 265 7.50 7.44 -5.55
CA SER A 265 7.90 6.23 -4.83
C SER A 265 9.42 6.14 -4.61
N MET A 266 9.82 5.44 -3.55
CA MET A 266 11.22 5.05 -3.34
C MET A 266 11.79 4.26 -4.53
N PHE A 267 10.97 3.57 -5.30
CA PHE A 267 11.38 2.88 -6.52
C PHE A 267 12.13 3.79 -7.50
N TYR A 268 11.68 5.03 -7.68
CA TYR A 268 12.33 6.00 -8.58
C TYR A 268 13.73 6.35 -8.10
N GLU A 269 13.89 6.52 -6.81
CA GLU A 269 15.14 6.91 -6.15
C GLU A 269 16.17 5.76 -6.09
N LEU A 270 15.71 4.51 -6.15
CA LEU A 270 16.54 3.32 -6.06
C LEU A 270 16.91 2.74 -7.44
N THR A 271 16.15 3.07 -8.48
CA THR A 271 16.41 2.57 -9.84
C THR A 271 17.75 3.09 -10.36
N ASN A 272 18.62 2.18 -10.80
CA ASN A 272 19.99 2.44 -11.25
C ASN A 272 20.90 3.10 -10.19
N LEU A 273 20.60 2.90 -8.89
CA LEU A 273 21.39 3.48 -7.79
C LEU A 273 22.69 2.69 -7.54
N HIS A 274 22.59 1.37 -7.47
CA HIS A 274 23.72 0.47 -7.23
C HIS A 274 23.39 -0.94 -7.77
N GLU A 275 24.39 -1.65 -8.36
CA GLU A 275 24.18 -2.97 -8.99
C GLU A 275 23.68 -4.08 -8.03
N LEU A 276 23.91 -3.94 -6.72
CA LEU A 276 23.40 -4.85 -5.69
C LEU A 276 22.06 -4.39 -5.07
N ILE A 277 21.49 -3.28 -5.52
CA ILE A 277 20.16 -2.83 -5.08
C ILE A 277 19.15 -3.12 -6.19
N ILE A 278 18.17 -3.95 -5.89
CA ILE A 278 17.21 -4.50 -6.84
C ILE A 278 15.81 -3.94 -6.51
N PRO A 279 15.42 -2.80 -7.08
CA PRO A 279 14.11 -2.22 -6.81
C PRO A 279 13.01 -2.90 -7.64
N ILE A 280 11.93 -3.31 -6.94
CA ILE A 280 10.71 -3.87 -7.51
C ILE A 280 9.56 -2.92 -7.19
N LYS A 281 8.88 -2.44 -8.22
CA LYS A 281 7.65 -1.64 -8.06
C LYS A 281 6.43 -2.52 -8.20
N ILE A 282 5.56 -2.46 -7.18
CA ILE A 282 4.22 -3.05 -7.21
C ILE A 282 3.22 -1.90 -7.11
N ASP A 283 2.63 -1.53 -8.22
CA ASP A 283 1.62 -0.48 -8.32
C ASP A 283 0.37 -0.96 -9.05
N GLY A 284 -0.58 -0.09 -9.33
CA GLY A 284 -1.76 -0.49 -10.11
C GLY A 284 -2.98 0.39 -9.96
N ALA A 285 -4.00 0.06 -10.74
CA ALA A 285 -5.23 0.84 -10.85
C ALA A 285 -6.12 0.80 -9.59
N THR A 286 -5.85 -0.10 -8.65
CA THR A 286 -6.72 -0.34 -7.47
C THR A 286 -7.01 0.93 -6.67
N LYS A 287 -5.98 1.71 -6.34
CA LYS A 287 -6.11 2.96 -5.60
C LYS A 287 -5.87 4.15 -6.51
N GLU A 288 -4.84 4.08 -7.34
CA GLU A 288 -4.43 5.15 -8.21
C GLU A 288 -5.55 5.59 -9.17
N MET A 289 -6.34 4.64 -9.71
CA MET A 289 -7.49 4.90 -10.58
C MET A 289 -8.84 4.63 -9.89
N LEU A 290 -8.86 4.48 -8.57
CA LEU A 290 -10.05 4.18 -7.77
C LEU A 290 -10.83 2.94 -8.23
N MET A 291 -10.15 1.99 -8.84
CA MET A 291 -10.72 0.75 -9.37
C MET A 291 -10.52 -0.41 -8.39
N TYR A 292 -11.07 -0.29 -7.18
CA TYR A 292 -10.85 -1.25 -6.08
C TYR A 292 -11.22 -2.68 -6.44
N GLY A 293 -12.32 -2.87 -7.16
CA GLY A 293 -12.81 -4.15 -7.66
C GLY A 293 -12.14 -4.61 -8.95
N GLY A 294 -11.41 -3.74 -9.64
CA GLY A 294 -10.85 -4.01 -10.97
C GLY A 294 -9.72 -5.04 -10.97
N ARG A 295 -9.02 -5.20 -9.82
CA ARG A 295 -7.97 -6.22 -9.63
C ARG A 295 -6.88 -6.16 -10.70
N MET A 296 -6.40 -4.97 -11.03
CA MET A 296 -5.25 -4.75 -11.90
C MET A 296 -4.10 -4.12 -11.11
N GLY A 297 -2.97 -4.79 -11.12
CA GLY A 297 -1.68 -4.31 -10.65
C GLY A 297 -0.62 -4.47 -11.72
N ALA A 298 0.56 -3.94 -11.47
CA ALA A 298 1.73 -4.06 -12.31
C ALA A 298 2.96 -4.39 -11.47
N PHE A 299 3.81 -5.23 -12.01
CA PHE A 299 5.08 -5.66 -11.44
C PHE A 299 6.20 -5.16 -12.36
N THR A 300 7.02 -4.22 -11.89
CA THR A 300 8.07 -3.58 -12.68
C THR A 300 9.42 -3.73 -12.00
N LEU A 301 10.45 -4.14 -12.74
CA LEU A 301 11.83 -4.15 -12.29
C LEU A 301 12.51 -2.83 -12.69
N GLY A 302 13.13 -2.17 -11.73
CA GLY A 302 14.08 -1.09 -11.99
C GLY A 302 15.44 -1.70 -12.39
N LEU A 303 15.98 -1.25 -13.49
CA LEU A 303 17.19 -1.80 -14.10
C LEU A 303 18.43 -1.06 -13.62
N HIS A 304 19.54 -1.80 -13.54
CA HIS A 304 20.88 -1.23 -13.39
C HIS A 304 21.71 -1.52 -14.63
N GLU A 305 22.44 -0.53 -15.14
CA GLU A 305 23.17 -0.61 -16.42
C GLU A 305 24.26 -1.67 -16.43
N LYS A 306 24.83 -2.06 -15.28
CA LYS A 306 25.87 -3.11 -15.20
C LYS A 306 25.32 -4.53 -15.25
N TRP A 307 24.03 -4.77 -15.31
CA TRP A 307 23.46 -6.13 -15.29
C TRP A 307 23.48 -6.81 -16.67
N PHE A 308 23.67 -6.04 -17.74
CA PHE A 308 23.64 -6.52 -19.12
C PHE A 308 24.37 -5.55 -20.04
N GLU A 309 24.86 -6.03 -21.17
CA GLU A 309 25.28 -5.20 -22.26
C GLU A 309 24.04 -4.59 -22.97
N SER A 310 24.21 -3.40 -23.57
CA SER A 310 23.07 -2.66 -24.16
C SER A 310 22.23 -3.49 -25.11
N GLU A 311 22.85 -4.33 -25.92
CA GLU A 311 22.22 -5.22 -26.90
C GLU A 311 21.43 -6.35 -26.27
N GLN A 312 21.77 -6.73 -25.03
CA GLN A 312 21.15 -7.85 -24.28
C GLN A 312 20.00 -7.42 -23.40
N LYS A 313 19.71 -6.12 -23.29
CA LYS A 313 18.72 -5.57 -22.37
C LYS A 313 17.33 -6.17 -22.55
N ASP A 314 16.86 -6.29 -23.77
CA ASP A 314 15.52 -6.79 -24.06
C ASP A 314 15.41 -8.28 -23.69
N ASP A 315 16.42 -9.07 -24.01
CA ASP A 315 16.51 -10.50 -23.64
C ASP A 315 16.55 -10.67 -22.11
N PHE A 316 17.38 -9.88 -21.41
CA PHE A 316 17.43 -9.86 -19.95
C PHE A 316 16.06 -9.54 -19.33
N CYS A 317 15.39 -8.53 -19.83
CA CYS A 317 14.06 -8.16 -19.38
C CYS A 317 13.03 -9.26 -19.64
N GLU A 318 13.11 -9.94 -20.79
CA GLU A 318 12.21 -11.05 -21.12
C GLU A 318 12.45 -12.25 -20.20
N GLU A 319 13.69 -12.62 -19.94
CA GLU A 319 14.03 -13.68 -18.99
C GLU A 319 13.47 -13.41 -17.60
N PHE A 320 13.63 -12.20 -17.09
CA PHE A 320 13.05 -11.81 -15.80
C PHE A 320 11.50 -11.86 -15.83
N GLN A 321 10.87 -11.30 -16.87
CA GLN A 321 9.42 -11.32 -17.01
C GLN A 321 8.87 -12.74 -17.09
N ASN A 322 9.62 -13.70 -17.65
CA ASN A 322 9.23 -15.11 -17.70
C ASN A 322 9.15 -15.73 -16.29
N LYS A 323 9.89 -15.26 -15.28
CA LYS A 323 9.75 -15.71 -13.89
C LYS A 323 8.42 -15.25 -13.30
N VAL A 324 8.07 -13.97 -13.47
CA VAL A 324 6.77 -13.42 -13.03
C VAL A 324 5.61 -14.09 -13.78
N LYS A 325 5.75 -14.27 -15.10
CA LYS A 325 4.80 -14.99 -15.96
C LYS A 325 4.54 -16.42 -15.48
N GLY A 326 5.61 -17.14 -15.08
CA GLY A 326 5.49 -18.49 -14.51
C GLY A 326 4.65 -18.52 -13.24
N THR A 327 4.83 -17.52 -12.36
CA THR A 327 4.06 -17.38 -11.12
C THR A 327 2.57 -17.13 -11.42
N ILE A 328 2.25 -16.25 -12.39
CA ILE A 328 0.87 -16.00 -12.82
C ILE A 328 0.25 -17.26 -13.41
N ARG A 329 0.95 -17.92 -14.34
CA ARG A 329 0.44 -19.09 -15.05
C ARG A 329 0.12 -20.25 -14.11
N SER A 330 0.95 -20.47 -13.10
CA SER A 330 0.79 -21.57 -12.13
C SER A 330 -0.25 -21.32 -11.04
N THR A 331 -0.82 -20.12 -10.96
CA THR A 331 -1.79 -19.75 -9.91
C THR A 331 -3.15 -19.42 -10.48
N ILE A 332 -3.26 -18.34 -11.27
CA ILE A 332 -4.54 -17.80 -11.76
C ILE A 332 -4.69 -17.85 -13.28
N SER A 333 -3.67 -18.35 -13.97
CA SER A 333 -3.57 -18.44 -15.44
C SER A 333 -3.40 -17.09 -16.16
N ASN A 334 -4.29 -16.13 -15.99
CA ASN A 334 -4.26 -14.80 -16.62
C ASN A 334 -4.83 -13.72 -15.69
N SER A 335 -4.41 -12.48 -15.88
CA SER A 335 -5.02 -11.32 -15.24
C SER A 335 -6.30 -10.88 -15.99
N ASN A 336 -7.16 -10.14 -15.30
CA ASN A 336 -8.44 -9.68 -15.82
C ASN A 336 -8.30 -8.83 -17.09
N THR A 337 -8.90 -9.25 -18.20
CA THR A 337 -8.83 -8.56 -19.50
C THR A 337 -9.62 -7.27 -19.52
N TYR A 338 -10.83 -7.25 -18.94
CA TYR A 338 -11.71 -6.08 -18.95
C TYR A 338 -11.05 -4.85 -18.32
N THR A 339 -10.53 -5.02 -17.11
CA THR A 339 -9.88 -3.91 -16.41
C THR A 339 -8.64 -3.40 -17.13
N GLN A 340 -7.87 -4.30 -17.76
CA GLN A 340 -6.71 -3.90 -18.55
C GLN A 340 -7.11 -3.00 -19.72
N ASN A 341 -8.17 -3.36 -20.44
CA ASN A 341 -8.66 -2.57 -21.56
C ASN A 341 -9.28 -1.25 -21.11
N LEU A 342 -10.01 -1.25 -19.98
CA LEU A 342 -10.57 -0.02 -19.41
C LEU A 342 -9.46 0.98 -19.05
N VAL A 343 -8.42 0.53 -18.36
CA VAL A 343 -7.26 1.38 -18.01
C VAL A 343 -6.50 1.85 -19.26
N LEU A 344 -6.36 0.97 -20.26
CA LEU A 344 -5.75 1.34 -21.53
C LEU A 344 -6.54 2.46 -22.24
N GLN A 345 -7.87 2.37 -22.26
CA GLN A 345 -8.72 3.42 -22.84
C GLN A 345 -8.58 4.75 -22.08
N MET A 346 -8.47 4.72 -20.76
CA MET A 346 -8.23 5.93 -19.97
C MET A 346 -6.91 6.60 -20.39
N PHE A 347 -5.83 5.84 -20.45
CA PHE A 347 -4.52 6.39 -20.82
C PHE A 347 -4.42 6.84 -22.29
N LYS A 348 -5.19 6.26 -23.20
CA LYS A 348 -5.28 6.73 -24.58
C LYS A 348 -5.86 8.15 -24.73
N GLN A 349 -6.56 8.65 -23.70
CA GLN A 349 -7.00 10.05 -23.67
C GLN A 349 -5.86 11.04 -23.36
N GLY A 350 -4.72 10.55 -22.90
CA GLY A 350 -3.57 11.34 -22.46
C GLY A 350 -3.39 11.38 -20.94
N PHE A 351 -2.15 11.47 -20.49
CA PHE A 351 -1.81 11.46 -19.06
C PHE A 351 -2.35 12.69 -18.31
N ASP A 352 -2.31 13.86 -18.98
CA ASP A 352 -2.84 15.10 -18.40
C ASP A 352 -4.35 15.01 -18.19
N VAL A 353 -5.09 14.38 -19.12
CA VAL A 353 -6.54 14.15 -18.99
C VAL A 353 -6.85 13.21 -17.81
N VAL A 354 -6.02 12.16 -17.63
CA VAL A 354 -6.16 11.25 -16.48
C VAL A 354 -5.90 12.00 -15.18
N LEU A 355 -4.86 12.84 -15.11
CA LEU A 355 -4.56 13.64 -13.92
C LEU A 355 -5.69 14.61 -13.60
N GLU A 356 -6.20 15.34 -14.59
CA GLU A 356 -7.31 16.29 -14.40
C GLU A 356 -8.58 15.58 -13.92
N SER A 357 -8.91 14.42 -14.51
CA SER A 357 -10.07 13.63 -14.07
C SER A 357 -9.93 13.10 -12.62
N ARG A 358 -8.72 12.88 -12.14
CA ARG A 358 -8.44 12.47 -10.74
C ARG A 358 -8.45 13.65 -9.77
N LYS A 359 -8.19 14.86 -10.27
CA LYS A 359 -7.92 16.03 -9.45
C LYS A 359 -9.07 16.33 -8.47
N LYS A 360 -10.32 16.32 -8.92
CA LYS A 360 -11.51 16.58 -8.08
C LYS A 360 -11.54 15.66 -6.85
N VAL A 361 -11.27 14.37 -7.04
CA VAL A 361 -11.25 13.39 -5.94
C VAL A 361 -10.04 13.59 -5.02
N ILE A 362 -8.89 13.93 -5.57
CA ILE A 362 -7.68 14.22 -4.79
C ILE A 362 -7.87 15.46 -3.93
N ASP A 363 -8.50 16.51 -4.46
CA ASP A 363 -8.79 17.75 -3.73
C ASP A 363 -9.74 17.48 -2.55
N ILE A 364 -10.78 16.68 -2.75
CA ILE A 364 -11.72 16.26 -1.68
C ILE A 364 -10.96 15.50 -0.56
N ILE A 365 -10.11 14.57 -0.93
CA ILE A 365 -9.34 13.80 0.09
C ILE A 365 -8.35 14.71 0.81
N ARG A 366 -7.68 15.61 0.11
CA ARG A 366 -6.76 16.60 0.70
C ARG A 366 -7.48 17.48 1.73
N GLU A 367 -8.70 17.93 1.43
CA GLU A 367 -9.50 18.69 2.39
C GLU A 367 -9.80 17.87 3.64
N ARG A 368 -10.22 16.60 3.46
CA ARG A 368 -10.49 15.68 4.58
C ARG A 368 -9.24 15.42 5.41
N TYR A 369 -8.10 15.19 4.77
CA TYR A 369 -6.82 15.03 5.43
C TYR A 369 -6.45 16.26 6.24
N ASN A 370 -6.46 17.44 5.62
CA ASN A 370 -6.07 18.68 6.27
C ASN A 370 -6.88 18.95 7.53
N LEU A 371 -8.21 18.77 7.45
CA LEU A 371 -9.10 18.98 8.59
C LEU A 371 -8.86 17.93 9.68
N MET A 372 -8.78 16.65 9.33
CA MET A 372 -8.54 15.56 10.28
C MET A 372 -7.18 15.72 10.97
N ASN A 373 -6.12 15.95 10.19
CA ASN A 373 -4.77 16.14 10.69
C ASN A 373 -4.68 17.34 11.65
N LYS A 374 -5.28 18.47 11.27
CA LYS A 374 -5.33 19.67 12.13
C LYS A 374 -5.98 19.37 13.49
N LEU A 375 -7.13 18.72 13.50
CA LEU A 375 -7.88 18.45 14.73
C LEU A 375 -7.21 17.39 15.63
N LEU A 376 -6.55 16.39 15.02
CA LEU A 376 -5.82 15.35 15.76
C LEU A 376 -4.43 15.81 16.22
N SER A 377 -3.89 16.89 15.66
CA SER A 377 -2.63 17.50 16.12
C SER A 377 -2.79 18.34 17.39
N GLU A 378 -4.02 18.67 17.78
CA GLU A 378 -4.28 19.31 19.08
C GLU A 378 -3.88 18.37 20.22
N PRO A 379 -3.31 18.88 21.34
CA PRO A 379 -2.96 18.04 22.47
C PRO A 379 -4.13 17.17 22.95
N MET A 380 -3.89 15.86 23.02
CA MET A 380 -4.88 14.86 23.41
C MET A 380 -4.22 13.90 24.43
N PRO A 381 -4.33 14.15 25.74
CA PRO A 381 -3.84 13.19 26.72
C PRO A 381 -4.39 11.79 26.44
N GLY A 382 -3.55 10.76 26.56
CA GLY A 382 -3.94 9.38 26.28
C GLY A 382 -3.94 8.96 24.81
N ALA A 383 -3.69 9.89 23.88
CA ALA A 383 -3.54 9.55 22.45
C ALA A 383 -2.45 10.38 21.76
N LYS A 384 -1.71 9.77 20.82
CA LYS A 384 -0.66 10.44 20.03
C LYS A 384 -0.72 9.96 18.59
N MET A 385 -0.81 10.89 17.66
CA MET A 385 -0.80 10.61 16.23
C MET A 385 0.62 10.27 15.77
N ASP A 386 0.76 9.29 14.87
CA ASP A 386 2.02 9.05 14.18
C ASP A 386 2.32 10.11 13.12
N PRO A 387 3.59 10.30 12.73
CA PRO A 387 3.94 11.05 11.52
C PRO A 387 3.19 10.52 10.32
N ASN A 388 2.61 11.43 9.54
CA ASN A 388 1.80 11.10 8.36
C ASN A 388 1.92 12.24 7.35
N GLY A 389 1.36 12.08 6.17
CA GLY A 389 1.46 13.07 5.08
C GLY A 389 0.82 12.56 3.79
N GLY A 390 0.26 11.34 3.81
CA GLY A 390 -0.28 10.72 2.60
C GLY A 390 -1.27 9.58 2.86
N ALA A 391 -1.53 8.78 1.85
CA ALA A 391 -2.47 7.65 1.81
C ALA A 391 -3.92 8.04 2.17
N PHE A 392 -4.64 7.13 2.79
CA PHE A 392 -6.07 7.26 3.17
C PHE A 392 -6.28 7.20 4.68
N PHE A 393 -5.20 7.08 5.44
CA PHE A 393 -5.23 6.74 6.86
C PHE A 393 -4.39 7.68 7.71
N ILE A 394 -4.80 7.81 8.94
CA ILE A 394 -4.01 8.33 10.05
C ILE A 394 -4.02 7.26 11.14
N LEU A 395 -2.87 7.01 11.76
CA LEU A 395 -2.76 6.10 12.90
C LEU A 395 -2.66 6.91 14.19
N LEU A 396 -3.65 6.70 15.07
CA LEU A 396 -3.72 7.32 16.37
C LEU A 396 -3.40 6.26 17.43
N ASN A 397 -2.21 6.36 18.04
CA ASN A 397 -1.80 5.49 19.13
C ASN A 397 -2.60 5.83 20.39
N ILE A 398 -3.08 4.81 21.09
CA ILE A 398 -3.83 4.94 22.33
C ILE A 398 -2.94 4.47 23.51
N ASP A 399 -3.03 5.15 24.66
CA ASP A 399 -2.32 4.75 25.87
C ASP A 399 -2.58 3.26 26.18
N LYS A 400 -1.50 2.54 26.52
CA LYS A 400 -1.55 1.08 26.76
C LYS A 400 -2.38 0.67 27.97
N LYS A 401 -2.85 1.62 28.80
CA LYS A 401 -3.80 1.35 29.90
C LYS A 401 -5.14 0.82 29.37
N VAL A 402 -5.50 1.16 28.13
CA VAL A 402 -6.73 0.71 27.49
C VAL A 402 -6.37 0.07 26.15
N LYS A 403 -6.89 -1.13 25.88
CA LYS A 403 -6.72 -1.76 24.56
C LYS A 403 -7.46 -0.96 23.48
N ALA A 404 -6.87 -0.85 22.31
CA ALA A 404 -7.49 -0.14 21.19
C ALA A 404 -8.86 -0.75 20.80
N SER A 405 -9.03 -2.07 20.93
CA SER A 405 -10.31 -2.75 20.72
C SER A 405 -11.38 -2.33 21.75
N ASP A 406 -11.03 -2.23 23.04
CA ASP A 406 -11.94 -1.78 24.10
C ASP A 406 -12.32 -0.31 23.91
N PHE A 407 -11.34 0.52 23.56
CA PHE A 407 -11.57 1.91 23.20
C PHE A 407 -12.57 2.02 22.04
N ASN A 408 -12.36 1.25 20.96
CA ASN A 408 -13.24 1.28 19.80
C ASN A 408 -14.65 0.71 20.09
N ILE A 409 -14.77 -0.26 21.02
CA ILE A 409 -16.08 -0.74 21.49
C ILE A 409 -16.82 0.37 22.23
N HIS A 410 -16.15 1.11 23.11
CA HIS A 410 -16.74 2.25 23.83
C HIS A 410 -17.21 3.34 22.85
N LEU A 411 -16.32 3.69 21.90
CA LEU A 411 -16.59 4.69 20.85
C LEU A 411 -17.81 4.31 19.98
N LEU A 412 -17.93 3.04 19.59
CA LEU A 412 -19.07 2.53 18.83
C LEU A 412 -20.38 2.63 19.63
N LYS A 413 -20.38 2.12 20.87
CA LYS A 413 -21.59 2.02 21.68
C LYS A 413 -22.14 3.37 22.13
N ASN A 414 -21.24 4.27 22.55
CA ASN A 414 -21.65 5.52 23.18
C ASN A 414 -21.71 6.69 22.20
N TYR A 415 -20.91 6.64 21.13
CA TYR A 415 -20.74 7.75 20.19
C TYR A 415 -21.01 7.39 18.74
N GLN A 416 -21.45 6.16 18.45
CA GLN A 416 -21.78 5.67 17.10
C GLN A 416 -20.70 6.04 16.07
N THR A 417 -19.44 5.91 16.46
CA THR A 417 -18.26 6.18 15.64
C THR A 417 -17.37 4.95 15.66
N GLY A 418 -16.89 4.51 14.49
CA GLY A 418 -16.13 3.27 14.37
C GLY A 418 -14.90 3.38 13.48
N PHE A 419 -13.77 2.91 14.02
CA PHE A 419 -12.49 2.81 13.33
C PHE A 419 -11.99 1.36 13.35
N ILE A 420 -10.76 1.13 12.86
CA ILE A 420 -10.11 -0.17 12.97
C ILE A 420 -9.09 -0.13 14.11
N PRO A 421 -9.32 -0.85 15.22
CA PRO A 421 -8.29 -1.03 16.23
C PRO A 421 -7.19 -1.95 15.70
N LEU A 422 -5.94 -1.57 15.92
CA LEU A 422 -4.75 -2.36 15.61
C LEU A 422 -4.01 -2.65 16.89
N GLU A 423 -3.81 -3.92 17.18
CA GLU A 423 -3.12 -4.41 18.36
C GLU A 423 -2.08 -5.45 17.96
N ASP A 424 -0.83 -5.20 18.31
CA ASP A 424 0.26 -6.16 18.18
C ASP A 424 1.22 -5.97 19.35
N GLU A 425 1.05 -6.78 20.38
CA GLU A 425 1.87 -6.70 21.59
C GLU A 425 3.36 -6.93 21.29
N LYS A 426 3.68 -7.84 20.37
CA LYS A 426 5.06 -8.16 19.96
C LYS A 426 5.74 -6.94 19.33
N ASN A 427 5.03 -6.19 18.54
CA ASN A 427 5.51 -5.01 17.83
C ASN A 427 5.19 -3.70 18.57
N GLY A 428 4.55 -3.76 19.73
CA GLY A 428 4.23 -2.62 20.57
C GLY A 428 3.14 -1.70 20.01
N VAL A 429 2.27 -2.22 19.14
CA VAL A 429 1.17 -1.47 18.50
C VAL A 429 -0.08 -1.55 19.35
N ASN A 430 -0.68 -0.40 19.70
CA ASN A 430 -1.99 -0.24 20.32
C ASN A 430 -2.59 1.07 19.79
N ALA A 431 -3.35 1.01 18.69
CA ALA A 431 -3.71 2.20 17.92
C ALA A 431 -5.05 2.05 17.20
N LEU A 432 -5.63 3.17 16.80
CA LEU A 432 -6.76 3.24 15.88
C LEU A 432 -6.28 3.65 14.49
N ARG A 433 -6.58 2.86 13.47
CA ARG A 433 -6.44 3.28 12.08
C ARG A 433 -7.71 4.01 11.65
N ILE A 434 -7.59 5.29 11.42
CA ILE A 434 -8.66 6.20 11.00
C ILE A 434 -8.59 6.35 9.49
N ALA A 435 -9.53 5.75 8.76
CA ALA A 435 -9.68 5.94 7.31
C ALA A 435 -10.45 7.24 7.04
N PHE A 436 -9.75 8.38 7.07
CA PHE A 436 -10.35 9.69 6.85
C PHE A 436 -10.95 9.82 5.43
N SER A 437 -10.46 9.05 4.48
CA SER A 437 -10.98 9.02 3.10
C SER A 437 -12.45 8.61 3.02
N SER A 438 -12.95 7.85 3.99
CA SER A 438 -14.34 7.39 4.03
C SER A 438 -15.27 8.27 4.90
N ILE A 439 -14.76 9.36 5.47
CA ILE A 439 -15.51 10.26 6.36
C ILE A 439 -15.76 11.59 5.63
N PRO A 440 -17.01 11.99 5.37
CA PRO A 440 -17.31 13.29 4.81
C PRO A 440 -16.77 14.44 5.68
N VAL A 441 -16.31 15.53 5.05
CA VAL A 441 -15.71 16.70 5.74
C VAL A 441 -16.59 17.19 6.90
N SER A 442 -17.90 17.27 6.70
CA SER A 442 -18.87 17.72 7.70
C SER A 442 -18.93 16.84 8.97
N LYS A 443 -18.51 15.56 8.89
CA LYS A 443 -18.52 14.63 10.02
C LYS A 443 -17.17 14.53 10.75
N ILE A 444 -16.09 15.08 10.17
CA ILE A 444 -14.74 14.98 10.75
C ILE A 444 -14.64 15.65 12.14
N PRO A 445 -15.16 16.88 12.35
CA PRO A 445 -15.10 17.50 13.68
C PRO A 445 -15.78 16.64 14.76
N LYS A 446 -16.96 16.09 14.42
CA LYS A 446 -17.69 15.22 15.36
C LYS A 446 -16.96 13.90 15.62
N ALA A 447 -16.29 13.34 14.63
CA ALA A 447 -15.46 12.14 14.81
C ALA A 447 -14.34 12.38 15.85
N VAL A 448 -13.64 13.51 15.75
CA VAL A 448 -12.54 13.85 16.67
C VAL A 448 -13.09 14.21 18.06
N GLU A 449 -14.22 14.95 18.13
CA GLU A 449 -14.91 15.21 19.41
C GLU A 449 -15.26 13.90 20.13
N ASN A 450 -15.79 12.92 19.41
CA ASN A 450 -16.15 11.61 19.96
C ASN A 450 -14.92 10.83 20.45
N ILE A 451 -13.76 10.92 19.77
CA ILE A 451 -12.49 10.37 20.26
C ILE A 451 -12.09 11.04 21.58
N LYS A 452 -12.11 12.39 21.66
CA LYS A 452 -11.77 13.14 22.87
C LYS A 452 -12.71 12.79 24.05
N ALA A 453 -14.00 12.65 23.78
CA ALA A 453 -14.97 12.23 24.77
C ALA A 453 -14.69 10.81 25.29
N THR A 454 -14.36 9.87 24.39
CA THR A 454 -13.99 8.50 24.76
C THR A 454 -12.73 8.45 25.63
N LEU A 455 -11.70 9.25 25.31
CA LEU A 455 -10.50 9.36 26.16
C LEU A 455 -10.87 9.81 27.58
N LYS A 456 -11.70 10.83 27.69
CA LYS A 456 -12.18 11.34 28.98
C LYS A 456 -12.98 10.29 29.75
N ASP A 457 -13.90 9.59 29.11
CA ASP A 457 -14.74 8.56 29.74
C ASP A 457 -13.91 7.40 30.30
N LEU A 458 -12.80 7.07 29.62
CA LEU A 458 -11.89 5.98 29.98
C LEU A 458 -10.76 6.43 30.92
N GLY A 459 -10.72 7.71 31.32
CA GLY A 459 -9.72 8.25 32.25
C GLY A 459 -8.31 8.34 31.67
N LEU A 460 -8.19 8.60 30.38
CA LEU A 460 -6.93 8.75 29.63
C LEU A 460 -6.56 10.21 29.43
#